data_92238ef4095a217d009eb5fe135e3219
#
_entry.id   92238ef4095a217d009eb5fe135e3219
#
_cell.length_a   1.000
_cell.length_b   1.000
_cell.length_c   1.000
_cell.angle_alpha   90.00
_cell.angle_beta   90.00
_cell.angle_gamma   90.00
#
_symmetry.space_group_name_H-M   'P 1'
#
loop_
_entity.id
_entity.type
_entity.pdbx_description
1 polymer ?
#
loop_
_entity_poly.entity_id
_entity_poly.type
_entity_poly.pdbx_seq_one_letter_code
_entity_poly.pdbx_strand_id
1 'polypeptide(L)'
;MTLMEIKHGTNKFYVGEDEQNFLAQMTYVSSGENLMIIDHTEVSDELRGQNVGKLLVESGVNYARENNLKVVPLCPFAKVLIDKTPEYQDV
;
A
#
# COMPACT_ATOMS: atom_id res chain seq x y z
N MET A 1 2.29 -12.64 -20.30
CA MET A 1 2.54 -11.49 -19.42
C MET A 1 1.91 -11.72 -18.05
N THR A 2 2.68 -11.57 -17.02
CA THR A 2 2.18 -11.79 -15.67
C THR A 2 1.66 -10.47 -15.10
N LEU A 3 0.39 -10.43 -14.82
CA LEU A 3 -0.19 -9.28 -14.12
C LEU A 3 0.00 -9.50 -12.64
N MET A 4 0.61 -8.51 -11.99
CA MET A 4 0.81 -8.56 -10.56
C MET A 4 -0.49 -8.16 -9.88
N GLU A 5 -1.09 -9.11 -9.19
CA GLU A 5 -2.35 -8.86 -8.51
C GLU A 5 -2.09 -8.41 -7.07
N ILE A 6 -2.63 -7.25 -6.73
CA ILE A 6 -2.56 -6.74 -5.37
C ILE A 6 -3.84 -7.16 -4.66
N LYS A 7 -3.69 -7.94 -3.61
CA LYS A 7 -4.83 -8.44 -2.83
C LYS A 7 -4.99 -7.63 -1.56
N HIS A 8 -6.21 -7.49 -1.11
CA HIS A 8 -6.53 -6.78 0.12
C HIS A 8 -6.87 -7.78 1.22
N GLY A 9 -6.03 -7.84 2.23
CA GLY A 9 -6.25 -8.70 3.38
C GLY A 9 -6.66 -7.91 4.61
N THR A 10 -6.47 -8.50 5.78
CA THR A 10 -6.79 -7.85 7.04
C THR A 10 -5.73 -6.82 7.39
N ASN A 11 -6.06 -5.54 7.24
CA ASN A 11 -5.16 -4.40 7.51
C ASN A 11 -3.88 -4.47 6.69
N LYS A 12 -3.96 -4.97 5.46
CA LYS A 12 -2.81 -5.02 4.56
C LYS A 12 -3.23 -5.18 3.11
N PHE A 13 -2.33 -4.75 2.23
CA PHE A 13 -2.36 -5.10 0.80
C PHE A 13 -1.13 -5.95 0.55
N TYR A 14 -1.26 -7.00 -0.24
CA TYR A 14 -0.16 -7.92 -0.44
C TYR A 14 -0.15 -8.55 -1.83
N VAL A 15 1.00 -9.11 -2.19
CA VAL A 15 1.19 -9.91 -3.41
C VAL A 15 1.62 -11.29 -2.96
N GLY A 16 0.90 -12.31 -3.35
CA GLY A 16 1.21 -13.68 -2.95
C GLY A 16 -0.02 -14.55 -2.90
N GLU A 17 0.14 -15.74 -2.37
CA GLU A 17 -0.96 -16.70 -2.30
C GLU A 17 -1.99 -16.32 -1.23
N ASP A 18 -1.52 -15.86 -0.08
CA ASP A 18 -2.39 -15.44 1.02
C ASP A 18 -1.63 -14.52 1.96
N GLU A 19 -2.28 -14.10 3.03
CA GLU A 19 -1.71 -13.12 3.98
C GLU A 19 -0.47 -13.62 4.70
N GLN A 20 -0.23 -14.90 4.72
CA GLN A 20 0.92 -15.51 5.39
C GLN A 20 1.98 -15.96 4.41
N ASN A 21 1.61 -16.20 3.16
CA ASN A 21 2.54 -16.62 2.11
C ASN A 21 2.58 -15.54 1.03
N PHE A 22 3.27 -14.45 1.33
CA PHE A 22 3.31 -13.29 0.45
C PHE A 22 4.75 -12.99 0.01
N LEU A 23 4.86 -12.31 -1.12
CA LEU A 23 6.13 -11.84 -1.65
C LEU A 23 6.32 -10.34 -1.38
N ALA A 24 5.26 -9.64 -1.12
CA ALA A 24 5.28 -8.23 -0.77
C ALA A 24 4.05 -7.88 0.03
N GLN A 25 4.15 -6.88 0.89
CA GLN A 25 2.98 -6.41 1.63
C GLN A 25 3.15 -4.96 2.05
N MET A 26 2.02 -4.29 2.23
CA MET A 26 1.96 -2.97 2.84
C MET A 26 0.89 -3.03 3.92
N THR A 27 1.30 -2.86 5.17
CA THR A 27 0.37 -2.91 6.28
C THR A 27 -0.13 -1.52 6.64
N TYR A 28 -1.34 -1.46 7.18
CA TYR A 28 -1.90 -0.19 7.62
C TYR A 28 -2.78 -0.41 8.84
N VAL A 29 -3.05 0.69 9.55
CA VAL A 29 -3.92 0.68 10.72
C VAL A 29 -4.98 1.75 10.49
N SER A 30 -6.23 1.41 10.77
CA SER A 30 -7.30 2.40 10.74
C SER A 30 -7.37 3.10 12.10
N SER A 31 -7.41 4.43 12.08
CA SER A 31 -7.50 5.22 13.31
C SER A 31 -8.69 6.17 13.20
N GLY A 32 -9.58 6.10 14.17
CA GLY A 32 -10.80 6.89 14.11
C GLY A 32 -11.69 6.46 12.96
N GLU A 33 -12.47 7.39 12.43
CA GLU A 33 -13.42 7.09 11.36
C GLU A 33 -12.86 7.33 9.96
N ASN A 34 -11.80 8.11 9.85
CA ASN A 34 -11.36 8.60 8.55
C ASN A 34 -9.84 8.64 8.35
N LEU A 35 -9.07 7.91 9.15
CA LEU A 35 -7.62 7.86 8.99
C LEU A 35 -7.13 6.46 8.65
N MET A 36 -6.21 6.40 7.70
CA MET A 36 -5.51 5.17 7.31
C MET A 36 -4.02 5.42 7.49
N ILE A 37 -3.42 4.74 8.45
CA ILE A 37 -2.01 4.92 8.77
C ILE A 37 -1.21 3.79 8.14
N ILE A 38 -0.40 4.12 7.14
CA ILE A 38 0.47 3.15 6.49
C ILE A 38 1.74 3.04 7.32
N ASP A 39 1.93 1.91 7.97
CA ASP A 39 3.02 1.77 8.94
C ASP A 39 4.21 0.97 8.43
N HIS A 40 4.04 0.08 7.46
CA HIS A 40 5.15 -0.74 7.00
C HIS A 40 4.92 -1.23 5.57
N THR A 41 6.00 -1.24 4.79
CA THR A 41 5.98 -1.77 3.43
C THR A 41 7.21 -2.64 3.25
N GLU A 42 7.04 -3.88 2.79
CA GLU A 42 8.17 -4.74 2.50
C GLU A 42 7.96 -5.48 1.17
N VAL A 43 9.04 -5.66 0.43
CA VAL A 43 9.02 -6.30 -0.88
C VAL A 43 10.19 -7.28 -0.92
N SER A 44 9.92 -8.51 -1.32
CA SER A 44 10.97 -9.51 -1.44
C SER A 44 11.93 -9.14 -2.57
N ASP A 45 13.16 -9.64 -2.49
CA ASP A 45 14.18 -9.36 -3.50
C ASP A 45 13.74 -9.80 -4.89
N GLU A 46 12.93 -10.84 -4.98
CA GLU A 46 12.43 -11.35 -6.26
C GLU A 46 11.61 -10.33 -7.02
N LEU A 47 10.95 -9.41 -6.30
CA LEU A 47 10.04 -8.46 -6.90
C LEU A 47 10.64 -7.05 -7.01
N ARG A 48 11.85 -6.84 -6.53
CA ARG A 48 12.48 -5.53 -6.62
C ARG A 48 12.70 -5.14 -8.08
N GLY A 49 12.51 -3.87 -8.36
CA GLY A 49 12.64 -3.35 -9.71
C GLY A 49 11.37 -3.47 -10.55
N GLN A 50 10.31 -4.03 -9.99
CA GLN A 50 9.05 -4.19 -10.71
C GLN A 50 7.96 -3.23 -10.25
N ASN A 51 8.34 -2.19 -9.52
CA ASN A 51 7.40 -1.17 -9.02
C ASN A 51 6.32 -1.72 -8.10
N VAL A 52 6.59 -2.83 -7.43
CA VAL A 52 5.59 -3.47 -6.56
C VAL A 52 5.21 -2.55 -5.39
N GLY A 53 6.21 -1.91 -4.78
CA GLY A 53 5.93 -0.99 -3.68
C GLY A 53 5.02 0.14 -4.11
N LYS A 54 5.22 0.67 -5.32
CA LYS A 54 4.35 1.71 -5.87
C LYS A 54 2.93 1.19 -6.06
N LEU A 55 2.79 -0.03 -6.57
CA LEU A 55 1.47 -0.63 -6.75
C LEU A 55 0.75 -0.84 -5.43
N LEU A 56 1.48 -1.23 -4.39
CA LEU A 56 0.91 -1.40 -3.07
C LEU A 56 0.40 -0.06 -2.52
N VAL A 57 1.21 0.99 -2.62
CA VAL A 57 0.82 2.32 -2.16
C VAL A 57 -0.39 2.82 -2.96
N GLU A 58 -0.37 2.64 -4.27
CA GLU A 58 -1.48 3.05 -5.11
C GLU A 58 -2.77 2.34 -4.73
N SER A 59 -2.70 1.04 -4.44
CA SER A 59 -3.87 0.30 -3.98
C SER A 59 -4.40 0.86 -2.67
N GLY A 60 -3.52 1.21 -1.75
CA GLY A 60 -3.91 1.82 -0.49
C GLY A 60 -4.55 3.19 -0.68
N VAL A 61 -4.00 4.01 -1.57
CA VAL A 61 -4.55 5.33 -1.86
C VAL A 61 -5.95 5.20 -2.48
N ASN A 62 -6.13 4.27 -3.42
CA ASN A 62 -7.43 4.06 -4.02
C ASN A 62 -8.46 3.58 -3.00
N TYR A 63 -8.06 2.69 -2.12
CA TYR A 63 -8.92 2.24 -1.03
C TYR A 63 -9.34 3.43 -0.14
N ALA A 64 -8.38 4.30 0.18
CA ALA A 64 -8.67 5.47 0.99
C ALA A 64 -9.69 6.40 0.31
N ARG A 65 -9.55 6.61 -1.01
CA ARG A 65 -10.48 7.41 -1.77
C ARG A 65 -11.89 6.83 -1.72
N GLU A 66 -12.01 5.53 -1.93
CA GLU A 66 -13.30 4.85 -1.95
C GLU A 66 -13.99 4.89 -0.61
N ASN A 67 -13.22 4.99 0.46
CA ASN A 67 -13.75 4.94 1.82
C ASN A 67 -13.66 6.28 2.56
N ASN A 68 -13.31 7.34 1.84
CA ASN A 68 -13.21 8.70 2.40
C ASN A 68 -12.21 8.78 3.57
N LEU A 69 -11.09 8.09 3.42
CA LEU A 69 -10.04 8.08 4.42
C LEU A 69 -8.91 9.05 4.04
N LYS A 70 -8.23 9.57 5.05
CA LYS A 70 -6.99 10.31 4.85
C LYS A 70 -5.83 9.37 5.11
N VAL A 71 -4.81 9.45 4.28
CA VAL A 71 -3.63 8.60 4.41
C VAL A 71 -2.56 9.30 5.23
N VAL A 72 -2.06 8.61 6.27
CA VAL A 72 -0.93 9.08 7.08
C VAL A 72 0.22 8.11 6.83
N PRO A 73 1.21 8.48 6.01
CA PRO A 73 2.32 7.58 5.69
C PRO A 73 3.43 7.67 6.74
N LEU A 74 3.45 6.72 7.64
CA LEU A 74 4.54 6.62 8.63
C LEU A 74 5.73 5.87 8.05
N CYS A 75 5.51 5.01 7.06
CA CYS A 75 6.58 4.31 6.37
C CYS A 75 7.33 5.30 5.47
N PRO A 76 8.66 5.44 5.61
CA PRO A 76 9.42 6.39 4.80
C PRO A 76 9.25 6.18 3.30
N PHE A 77 9.17 4.94 2.86
CA PHE A 77 8.96 4.63 1.45
C PHE A 77 7.63 5.20 0.94
N ALA A 78 6.55 4.94 1.68
CA ALA A 78 5.22 5.41 1.29
C ALA A 78 5.15 6.94 1.33
N LYS A 79 5.77 7.55 2.33
CA LYS A 79 5.79 9.01 2.46
C LYS A 79 6.46 9.67 1.26
N VAL A 80 7.63 9.17 0.88
CA VAL A 80 8.37 9.74 -0.26
C VAL A 80 7.55 9.58 -1.54
N LEU A 81 6.97 8.41 -1.74
CA LEU A 81 6.20 8.13 -2.94
C LEU A 81 4.97 9.03 -3.03
N ILE A 82 4.25 9.19 -1.93
CA ILE A 82 3.06 10.04 -1.89
C ILE A 82 3.43 11.50 -2.13
N ASP A 83 4.52 11.97 -1.52
CA ASP A 83 4.98 13.34 -1.70
C ASP A 83 5.39 13.63 -3.14
N LYS A 84 5.90 12.65 -3.85
CA LYS A 84 6.32 12.80 -5.25
C LYS A 84 5.19 12.69 -6.25
N THR A 85 4.05 12.17 -5.83
CA THR A 85 2.95 11.87 -6.74
C THR A 85 1.78 12.81 -6.47
N PRO A 86 1.64 13.90 -7.25
CA PRO A 86 0.55 14.86 -7.03
C PRO A 86 -0.84 14.23 -7.01
N GLU A 87 -1.01 13.15 -7.76
CA GLU A 87 -2.29 12.44 -7.85
C GLU A 87 -2.75 11.86 -6.52
N TYR A 88 -1.82 11.68 -5.57
CA TYR A 88 -2.13 11.10 -4.27
C TYR A 88 -2.38 12.15 -3.19
N GLN A 89 -2.32 13.42 -3.54
CA GLN A 89 -2.44 14.49 -2.54
C GLN A 89 -3.88 14.74 -2.09
N ASP A 90 -4.84 14.10 -2.70
CA ASP A 90 -6.26 14.24 -2.33
C ASP A 90 -6.67 13.38 -1.12
N VAL A 91 -5.76 12.56 -0.60
CA VAL A 91 -6.09 11.68 0.55
C VAL A 91 -5.12 11.87 1.70
#